data_15625fad1c9e27e55de35393a2ee90a6
#
_entry.id   15625fad1c9e27e55de35393a2ee90a6
#
_cell.length_a   1.000
_cell.length_b   1.000
_cell.length_c   1.000
_cell.angle_alpha   90.00
_cell.angle_beta   90.00
_cell.angle_gamma   90.00
#
_symmetry.space_group_name_H-M   'P 1'
#
loop_
_entity.id
_entity.type
_entity.pdbx_description
1 polymer ?
#
loop_
_entity_poly.entity_id
_entity_poly.type
_entity_poly.pdbx_seq_one_letter_code
_entity_poly.pdbx_strand_id
1 'polypeptide(L)'
;MATDDKTFAQALSTSTFWVGLIASRLAYVLLHADAYLSNPWALIDIRDGGWHATVGCAAIVVWLVWQLRDRVAVRWLAFQSAALGFTLCWAGFWWSDQQQIPQLPNVQVMALEHGEVSQLQGLLDGRPLVVNLWASWCGPCRQEMPILSKAQKSDTQVRFVFVNQGEAQTHVKEFLKQQNWQLEDVWLDPSSSLGPAVGSQSLPTTLFYDAKGALIKIHIGVLTASSLQIQLSLLK
;
A
#
# COMPACT_ATOMS: atom_id res chain seq x y z
N MET A 1 -9.07 -32.66 -31.75
CA MET A 1 -8.47 -33.03 -30.45
C MET A 1 -7.47 -31.96 -29.94
N ALA A 2 -6.39 -31.65 -30.65
CA ALA A 2 -5.39 -30.66 -30.13
C ALA A 2 -5.89 -29.21 -30.05
N THR A 3 -6.86 -28.81 -30.85
CA THR A 3 -7.49 -27.46 -30.81
C THR A 3 -8.45 -27.31 -29.63
N ASP A 4 -9.19 -28.35 -29.28
CA ASP A 4 -10.13 -28.38 -28.14
C ASP A 4 -9.39 -28.28 -26.80
N ASP A 5 -8.24 -28.94 -26.68
CA ASP A 5 -7.45 -28.90 -25.44
C ASP A 5 -6.80 -27.51 -25.22
N LYS A 6 -6.42 -26.82 -26.29
CA LYS A 6 -5.89 -25.45 -26.21
C LYS A 6 -6.98 -24.44 -25.79
N THR A 7 -8.16 -24.52 -26.38
CA THR A 7 -9.28 -23.64 -26.05
C THR A 7 -9.77 -23.87 -24.61
N PHE A 8 -9.83 -25.11 -24.17
CA PHE A 8 -10.14 -25.48 -22.78
C PHE A 8 -9.09 -24.91 -21.80
N ALA A 9 -7.81 -25.09 -22.10
CA ALA A 9 -6.73 -24.58 -21.25
C ALA A 9 -6.77 -23.04 -21.12
N GLN A 10 -7.04 -22.34 -22.23
CA GLN A 10 -7.20 -20.88 -22.21
C GLN A 10 -8.41 -20.44 -21.39
N ALA A 11 -9.56 -21.07 -21.59
CA ALA A 11 -10.78 -20.78 -20.85
C ALA A 11 -10.60 -21.06 -19.34
N LEU A 12 -9.94 -22.16 -18.99
CA LEU A 12 -9.63 -22.53 -17.60
C LEU A 12 -8.69 -21.47 -16.96
N SER A 13 -7.63 -21.09 -17.66
CA SER A 13 -6.68 -20.08 -17.18
C SER A 13 -7.38 -18.74 -16.93
N THR A 14 -8.16 -18.25 -17.89
CA THR A 14 -8.88 -16.98 -17.80
C THR A 14 -9.91 -17.01 -16.67
N SER A 15 -10.71 -18.07 -16.57
CA SER A 15 -11.71 -18.19 -15.49
C SER A 15 -11.08 -18.29 -14.12
N THR A 16 -9.98 -19.02 -13.98
CA THR A 16 -9.23 -19.14 -12.71
C THR A 16 -8.69 -17.80 -12.25
N PHE A 17 -8.13 -16.99 -13.17
CA PHE A 17 -7.67 -15.65 -12.87
C PHE A 17 -8.80 -14.77 -12.32
N TRP A 18 -9.94 -14.71 -13.01
CA TRP A 18 -11.06 -13.87 -12.58
C TRP A 18 -11.70 -14.33 -11.26
N VAL A 19 -11.82 -15.63 -11.04
CA VAL A 19 -12.34 -16.19 -9.78
C VAL A 19 -11.46 -15.76 -8.61
N GLY A 20 -10.14 -15.91 -8.74
CA GLY A 20 -9.20 -15.52 -7.69
C GLY A 20 -9.24 -14.02 -7.41
N LEU A 21 -9.24 -13.21 -8.46
CA LEU A 21 -9.28 -11.75 -8.35
C LEU A 21 -10.58 -11.28 -7.66
N ILE A 22 -11.73 -11.73 -8.16
CA ILE A 22 -13.03 -11.30 -7.62
C ILE A 22 -13.19 -11.77 -6.17
N ALA A 23 -12.85 -13.01 -5.86
CA ALA A 23 -12.96 -13.54 -4.50
C ALA A 23 -12.05 -12.80 -3.51
N SER A 24 -10.82 -12.50 -3.91
CA SER A 24 -9.86 -11.73 -3.12
C SER A 24 -10.38 -10.32 -2.81
N ARG A 25 -10.94 -9.62 -3.80
CA ARG A 25 -11.49 -8.28 -3.63
C ARG A 25 -12.74 -8.28 -2.77
N LEU A 26 -13.68 -9.18 -3.04
CA LEU A 26 -14.92 -9.29 -2.25
C LEU A 26 -14.61 -9.58 -0.79
N ALA A 27 -13.69 -10.50 -0.51
CA ALA A 27 -13.31 -10.80 0.87
C ALA A 27 -12.73 -9.58 1.58
N TYR A 28 -11.84 -8.84 0.93
CA TYR A 28 -11.26 -7.63 1.51
C TYR A 28 -12.32 -6.58 1.82
N VAL A 29 -13.22 -6.31 0.88
CA VAL A 29 -14.30 -5.35 1.05
C VAL A 29 -15.26 -5.76 2.17
N LEU A 30 -15.62 -7.06 2.25
CA LEU A 30 -16.51 -7.55 3.31
C LEU A 30 -15.87 -7.45 4.70
N LEU A 31 -14.58 -7.73 4.82
CA LEU A 31 -13.84 -7.62 6.07
C LEU A 31 -13.67 -6.17 6.56
N HIS A 32 -13.75 -5.21 5.64
CA HIS A 32 -13.59 -3.77 5.93
C HIS A 32 -14.82 -2.98 5.51
N ALA A 33 -16.01 -3.59 5.63
CA ALA A 33 -17.26 -3.03 5.13
C ALA A 33 -17.52 -1.60 5.62
N ASP A 34 -17.22 -1.30 6.88
CA ASP A 34 -17.43 0.02 7.49
C ASP A 34 -16.69 1.14 6.75
N ALA A 35 -15.49 0.85 6.23
CA ALA A 35 -14.71 1.81 5.45
C ALA A 35 -15.28 2.07 4.05
N TYR A 36 -15.97 1.07 3.48
CA TYR A 36 -16.56 1.16 2.12
C TYR A 36 -18.01 1.65 2.11
N LEU A 37 -18.78 1.44 3.18
CA LEU A 37 -20.15 1.92 3.32
C LEU A 37 -20.26 3.45 3.25
N SER A 38 -19.22 4.16 3.73
CA SER A 38 -19.15 5.62 3.67
C SER A 38 -18.93 6.17 2.26
N ASN A 39 -18.36 5.37 1.33
CA ASN A 39 -18.11 5.76 -0.06
C ASN A 39 -18.21 4.54 -0.99
N PRO A 40 -19.40 4.24 -1.54
CA PRO A 40 -19.62 3.07 -2.41
C PRO A 40 -18.74 3.02 -3.67
N TRP A 41 -18.31 4.16 -4.19
CA TRP A 41 -17.43 4.23 -5.35
C TRP A 41 -16.02 3.66 -5.08
N ALA A 42 -15.59 3.62 -3.81
CA ALA A 42 -14.34 3.00 -3.41
C ALA A 42 -14.31 1.47 -3.66
N LEU A 43 -15.46 0.82 -3.84
CA LEU A 43 -15.54 -0.60 -4.21
C LEU A 43 -14.83 -0.91 -5.53
N ILE A 44 -14.91 0.02 -6.49
CA ILE A 44 -14.34 -0.13 -7.84
C ILE A 44 -12.92 0.40 -7.91
N ASP A 45 -12.49 1.20 -6.96
CA ASP A 45 -11.15 1.78 -6.92
C ASP A 45 -10.13 0.72 -6.47
N ILE A 46 -9.41 0.13 -7.44
CA ILE A 46 -8.38 -0.90 -7.20
C ILE A 46 -7.05 -0.34 -6.69
N ARG A 47 -6.91 0.99 -6.62
CA ARG A 47 -5.67 1.67 -6.21
C ARG A 47 -5.42 1.60 -4.71
N ASP A 48 -6.44 1.24 -3.93
CA ASP A 48 -6.35 1.08 -2.48
C ASP A 48 -5.50 -0.12 -2.03
N GLY A 49 -5.06 -0.98 -2.98
CA GLY A 49 -4.28 -2.18 -2.68
C GLY A 49 -5.04 -3.24 -1.88
N GLY A 50 -6.36 -3.11 -1.76
CA GLY A 50 -7.22 -3.95 -0.94
C GLY A 50 -7.53 -5.32 -1.56
N TRP A 51 -6.66 -6.31 -1.32
CA TRP A 51 -6.80 -7.69 -1.78
C TRP A 51 -6.55 -8.68 -0.63
N HIS A 52 -7.42 -9.67 -0.48
CA HIS A 52 -7.24 -10.73 0.51
C HIS A 52 -6.69 -12.00 -0.17
N ALA A 53 -5.36 -12.07 -0.29
CA ALA A 53 -4.67 -13.09 -1.08
C ALA A 53 -5.04 -14.54 -0.68
N THR A 54 -5.16 -14.82 0.62
CA THR A 54 -5.49 -16.18 1.10
C THR A 54 -6.87 -16.65 0.63
N VAL A 55 -7.88 -15.76 0.63
CA VAL A 55 -9.22 -16.09 0.13
C VAL A 55 -9.21 -16.26 -1.39
N GLY A 56 -8.46 -15.39 -2.10
CA GLY A 56 -8.28 -15.54 -3.54
C GLY A 56 -7.65 -16.88 -3.92
N CYS A 57 -6.57 -17.29 -3.24
CA CYS A 57 -5.93 -18.59 -3.44
C CYS A 57 -6.87 -19.77 -3.12
N ALA A 58 -7.62 -19.69 -2.02
CA ALA A 58 -8.59 -20.73 -1.66
C ALA A 58 -9.69 -20.87 -2.73
N ALA A 59 -10.22 -19.77 -3.23
CA ALA A 59 -11.21 -19.76 -4.30
C ALA A 59 -10.68 -20.39 -5.60
N ILE A 60 -9.43 -20.09 -5.96
CA ILE A 60 -8.75 -20.72 -7.11
C ILE A 60 -8.67 -22.24 -6.93
N VAL A 61 -8.26 -22.71 -5.76
CA VAL A 61 -8.16 -24.16 -5.48
C VAL A 61 -9.52 -24.83 -5.61
N VAL A 62 -10.56 -24.28 -4.99
CA VAL A 62 -11.94 -24.81 -5.08
C VAL A 62 -12.43 -24.84 -6.53
N TRP A 63 -12.20 -23.77 -7.28
CA TRP A 63 -12.56 -23.68 -8.69
C TRP A 63 -11.86 -24.73 -9.54
N LEU A 64 -10.54 -24.91 -9.37
CA LEU A 64 -9.78 -25.93 -10.09
C LEU A 64 -10.24 -27.36 -9.75
N VAL A 65 -10.51 -27.65 -8.48
CA VAL A 65 -11.05 -28.95 -8.07
C VAL A 65 -12.38 -29.23 -8.78
N TRP A 66 -13.26 -28.24 -8.82
CA TRP A 66 -14.58 -28.35 -9.46
C TRP A 66 -14.47 -28.52 -10.98
N GLN A 67 -13.66 -27.73 -11.66
CA GLN A 67 -13.49 -27.79 -13.10
C GLN A 67 -12.78 -29.07 -13.60
N LEU A 68 -11.85 -29.58 -12.79
CA LEU A 68 -11.03 -30.74 -13.16
C LEU A 68 -11.52 -32.04 -12.50
N ARG A 69 -12.73 -32.05 -11.92
CA ARG A 69 -13.26 -33.23 -11.22
C ARG A 69 -13.27 -34.50 -12.09
N ASP A 70 -13.53 -34.39 -13.37
CA ASP A 70 -13.64 -35.47 -14.33
C ASP A 70 -12.32 -35.77 -15.09
N ARG A 71 -11.24 -35.01 -14.83
CA ARG A 71 -9.93 -35.10 -15.50
C ARG A 71 -8.80 -35.37 -14.50
N VAL A 72 -8.76 -36.56 -13.91
CA VAL A 72 -7.87 -36.89 -12.78
C VAL A 72 -6.38 -36.63 -13.10
N ALA A 73 -5.89 -37.01 -14.27
CA ALA A 73 -4.50 -36.81 -14.65
C ALA A 73 -4.12 -35.33 -14.73
N VAL A 74 -4.98 -34.48 -15.34
CA VAL A 74 -4.76 -33.03 -15.46
C VAL A 74 -4.87 -32.39 -14.07
N ARG A 75 -5.76 -32.85 -13.23
CA ARG A 75 -5.92 -32.38 -11.85
C ARG A 75 -4.64 -32.53 -11.04
N TRP A 76 -3.97 -33.66 -11.11
CA TRP A 76 -2.72 -33.90 -10.40
C TRP A 76 -1.60 -32.94 -10.87
N LEU A 77 -1.46 -32.73 -12.18
CA LEU A 77 -0.52 -31.78 -12.75
C LEU A 77 -0.85 -30.35 -12.32
N ALA A 78 -2.13 -29.96 -12.33
CA ALA A 78 -2.56 -28.63 -11.90
C ALA A 78 -2.28 -28.41 -10.40
N PHE A 79 -2.48 -29.41 -9.55
CA PHE A 79 -2.13 -29.30 -8.13
C PHE A 79 -0.63 -29.20 -7.89
N GLN A 80 0.18 -29.96 -8.60
CA GLN A 80 1.64 -29.88 -8.49
C GLN A 80 2.17 -28.50 -8.91
N SER A 81 1.67 -27.95 -10.02
CA SER A 81 2.05 -26.61 -10.48
C SER A 81 1.57 -25.50 -9.53
N ALA A 82 0.35 -25.63 -8.99
CA ALA A 82 -0.17 -24.69 -8.00
C ALA A 82 0.61 -24.75 -6.68
N ALA A 83 0.95 -25.96 -6.21
CA ALA A 83 1.78 -26.14 -5.01
C ALA A 83 3.17 -25.56 -5.18
N LEU A 84 3.81 -25.78 -6.35
CA LEU A 84 5.12 -25.18 -6.65
C LEU A 84 5.03 -23.64 -6.69
N GLY A 85 4.02 -23.10 -7.37
CA GLY A 85 3.79 -21.64 -7.41
C GLY A 85 3.56 -21.05 -6.02
N PHE A 86 2.76 -21.72 -5.18
CA PHE A 86 2.51 -21.29 -3.81
C PHE A 86 3.77 -21.34 -2.95
N THR A 87 4.57 -22.41 -3.05
CA THR A 87 5.84 -22.50 -2.28
C THR A 87 6.84 -21.43 -2.69
N LEU A 88 6.95 -21.11 -3.98
CA LEU A 88 7.81 -20.04 -4.47
C LEU A 88 7.32 -18.66 -4.01
N CYS A 89 6.03 -18.40 -4.10
CA CYS A 89 5.42 -17.16 -3.59
C CYS A 89 5.60 -17.03 -2.06
N TRP A 90 5.38 -18.12 -1.32
CA TRP A 90 5.55 -18.14 0.13
C TRP A 90 7.01 -17.91 0.53
N ALA A 91 7.95 -18.57 -0.15
CA ALA A 91 9.38 -18.36 0.08
C ALA A 91 9.80 -16.92 -0.24
N GLY A 92 9.31 -16.35 -1.34
CA GLY A 92 9.54 -14.96 -1.71
C GLY A 92 8.95 -13.98 -0.70
N PHE A 93 7.73 -14.24 -0.21
CA PHE A 93 7.08 -13.45 0.83
C PHE A 93 7.87 -13.52 2.16
N TRP A 94 8.26 -14.73 2.58
CA TRP A 94 9.05 -14.92 3.80
C TRP A 94 10.42 -14.24 3.72
N TRP A 95 11.08 -14.32 2.55
CA TRP A 95 12.33 -13.61 2.30
C TRP A 95 12.16 -12.09 2.37
N SER A 96 11.10 -11.56 1.77
CA SER A 96 10.77 -10.13 1.79
C SER A 96 10.44 -9.64 3.21
N ASP A 97 9.75 -10.45 4.01
CA ASP A 97 9.37 -10.12 5.38
C ASP A 97 10.59 -9.98 6.29
N GLN A 98 11.66 -10.78 6.05
CA GLN A 98 12.91 -10.66 6.80
C GLN A 98 13.73 -9.39 6.48
N GLN A 99 13.44 -8.71 5.38
CA GLN A 99 14.09 -7.45 5.01
C GLN A 99 13.34 -6.21 5.52
N GLN A 100 12.32 -6.37 6.34
CA GLN A 100 11.58 -5.25 6.88
C GLN A 100 12.47 -4.37 7.74
N ILE A 101 12.40 -3.06 7.52
CA ILE A 101 13.04 -2.05 8.34
C ILE A 101 12.19 -1.87 9.60
N PRO A 102 12.56 -2.46 10.75
CA PRO A 102 11.68 -2.52 11.90
C PRO A 102 11.52 -1.20 12.63
N GLN A 103 12.32 -0.20 12.30
CA GLN A 103 12.34 1.08 13.00
C GLN A 103 12.46 2.26 12.02
N LEU A 104 12.05 3.43 12.50
CA LEU A 104 12.18 4.70 11.79
C LEU A 104 13.66 4.94 11.40
N PRO A 105 13.97 5.14 10.10
CA PRO A 105 15.36 5.26 9.64
C PRO A 105 15.99 6.56 10.16
N ASN A 106 17.31 6.48 10.37
CA ASN A 106 18.11 7.65 10.77
C ASN A 106 18.44 8.52 9.54
N VAL A 107 17.47 9.27 9.07
CA VAL A 107 17.58 10.19 7.93
C VAL A 107 17.44 11.63 8.41
N GLN A 108 18.30 12.51 7.92
CA GLN A 108 18.19 13.94 8.19
C GLN A 108 17.11 14.56 7.31
N VAL A 109 16.23 15.34 7.93
CA VAL A 109 15.18 16.10 7.28
C VAL A 109 15.23 17.56 7.73
N MET A 110 14.81 18.47 6.89
CA MET A 110 14.83 19.91 7.17
C MET A 110 13.40 20.45 7.24
N ALA A 111 13.06 21.14 8.31
CA ALA A 111 11.76 21.77 8.47
C ALA A 111 11.52 22.80 7.36
N LEU A 112 10.36 22.73 6.69
CA LEU A 112 10.02 23.63 5.59
C LEU A 112 9.98 25.09 6.07
N GLU A 113 9.40 25.37 7.24
CA GLU A 113 9.17 26.74 7.69
C GLU A 113 10.45 27.43 8.15
N HIS A 114 11.23 26.78 9.00
CA HIS A 114 12.34 27.41 9.72
C HIS A 114 13.72 26.95 9.25
N GLY A 115 13.79 25.95 8.36
CA GLY A 115 15.06 25.40 7.89
C GLY A 115 15.83 24.60 8.95
N GLU A 116 15.21 24.31 10.08
CA GLU A 116 15.82 23.50 11.14
C GLU A 116 16.04 22.06 10.63
N VAL A 117 17.24 21.54 10.86
CA VAL A 117 17.60 20.16 10.49
C VAL A 117 17.41 19.27 11.70
N SER A 118 16.68 18.19 11.51
CA SER A 118 16.41 17.17 12.53
C SER A 118 16.63 15.77 11.96
N GLN A 119 16.84 14.81 12.85
CA GLN A 119 16.72 13.40 12.51
C GLN A 119 15.23 13.03 12.45
N LEU A 120 14.83 12.22 11.47
CA LEU A 120 13.44 11.78 11.36
C LEU A 120 12.95 11.08 12.65
N GLN A 121 13.85 10.36 13.34
CA GLN A 121 13.59 9.74 14.65
C GLN A 121 13.25 10.77 15.74
N GLY A 122 13.81 11.98 15.67
CA GLY A 122 13.52 13.07 16.61
C GLY A 122 12.11 13.63 16.49
N LEU A 123 11.37 13.24 15.45
CA LEU A 123 9.98 13.64 15.26
C LEU A 123 8.98 12.76 16.02
N LEU A 124 9.44 11.69 16.67
CA LEU A 124 8.59 10.87 17.55
C LEU A 124 8.23 11.68 18.81
N ASP A 125 6.95 11.79 19.08
CA ASP A 125 6.41 12.52 20.23
C ASP A 125 5.52 11.65 21.16
N GLY A 126 5.60 10.33 20.97
CA GLY A 126 4.82 9.36 21.73
C GLY A 126 3.45 9.03 21.11
N ARG A 127 3.12 9.65 19.98
CA ARG A 127 1.96 9.28 19.15
C ARG A 127 2.40 8.38 18.00
N PRO A 128 1.50 7.53 17.46
CA PRO A 128 1.74 6.89 16.17
C PRO A 128 2.05 7.93 15.10
N LEU A 129 2.94 7.56 14.16
CA LEU A 129 3.48 8.48 13.17
C LEU A 129 3.15 8.00 11.75
N VAL A 130 2.56 8.88 10.95
CA VAL A 130 2.37 8.68 9.50
C VAL A 130 3.33 9.58 8.76
N VAL A 131 4.24 8.99 7.97
CA VAL A 131 5.20 9.74 7.15
C VAL A 131 4.86 9.56 5.69
N ASN A 132 4.48 10.65 5.02
CA ASN A 132 4.15 10.64 3.60
C ASN A 132 5.31 11.22 2.78
N LEU A 133 5.87 10.41 1.87
CA LEU A 133 6.89 10.82 0.90
C LEU A 133 6.21 11.31 -0.36
N TRP A 134 6.48 12.55 -0.73
CA TRP A 134 5.82 13.21 -1.84
C TRP A 134 6.72 14.19 -2.60
N ALA A 135 6.27 14.63 -3.78
CA ALA A 135 6.88 15.73 -4.52
C ALA A 135 5.83 16.57 -5.26
N SER A 136 6.11 17.83 -5.55
CA SER A 136 5.19 18.74 -6.23
C SER A 136 4.86 18.31 -7.66
N TRP A 137 5.83 17.74 -8.36
CA TRP A 137 5.70 17.20 -9.72
C TRP A 137 4.97 15.86 -9.79
N CYS A 138 4.78 15.17 -8.65
CA CYS A 138 4.13 13.87 -8.58
C CYS A 138 2.60 14.01 -8.66
N GLY A 139 2.01 13.71 -9.80
CA GLY A 139 0.56 13.77 -10.02
C GLY A 139 -0.26 12.94 -9.03
N PRO A 140 0.09 11.65 -8.82
CA PRO A 140 -0.57 10.80 -7.81
C PRO A 140 -0.48 11.36 -6.38
N CYS A 141 0.67 11.95 -5.98
CA CYS A 141 0.83 12.59 -4.66
C CYS A 141 -0.19 13.70 -4.47
N ARG A 142 -0.38 14.55 -5.50
CA ARG A 142 -1.36 15.66 -5.45
C ARG A 142 -2.80 15.17 -5.29
N GLN A 143 -3.13 13.97 -5.75
CA GLN A 143 -4.47 13.40 -5.61
C GLN A 143 -4.80 13.00 -4.16
N GLU A 144 -3.82 12.49 -3.40
CA GLU A 144 -4.04 12.05 -2.02
C GLU A 144 -3.89 13.16 -0.98
N MET A 145 -3.18 14.25 -1.30
CA MET A 145 -2.88 15.34 -0.36
C MET A 145 -4.12 15.94 0.33
N PRO A 146 -5.27 16.17 -0.35
CA PRO A 146 -6.49 16.65 0.32
C PRO A 146 -7.03 15.66 1.37
N ILE A 147 -6.88 14.35 1.12
CA ILE A 147 -7.32 13.28 2.04
C ILE A 147 -6.42 13.29 3.28
N LEU A 148 -5.10 13.35 3.09
CA LEU A 148 -4.12 13.39 4.17
C LEU A 148 -4.22 14.68 4.99
N SER A 149 -4.40 15.84 4.35
CA SER A 149 -4.61 17.12 5.03
C SER A 149 -5.87 17.11 5.90
N LYS A 150 -6.96 16.50 5.40
CA LYS A 150 -8.19 16.34 6.19
C LYS A 150 -7.96 15.41 7.38
N ALA A 151 -7.26 14.29 7.18
CA ALA A 151 -6.96 13.34 8.25
C ALA A 151 -6.09 13.97 9.34
N GLN A 152 -5.03 14.72 8.95
CA GLN A 152 -4.17 15.45 9.89
C GLN A 152 -4.98 16.38 10.82
N LYS A 153 -5.99 17.07 10.27
CA LYS A 153 -6.83 18.00 11.04
C LYS A 153 -7.85 17.28 11.93
N SER A 154 -8.32 16.10 11.52
CA SER A 154 -9.39 15.39 12.21
C SER A 154 -8.89 14.39 13.24
N ASP A 155 -7.69 13.82 13.08
CA ASP A 155 -7.12 12.81 13.97
C ASP A 155 -5.89 13.36 14.72
N THR A 156 -6.12 13.86 15.93
CA THR A 156 -5.07 14.40 16.80
C THR A 156 -4.26 13.33 17.53
N GLN A 157 -4.72 12.08 17.49
CA GLN A 157 -4.03 10.96 18.14
C GLN A 157 -2.87 10.42 17.30
N VAL A 158 -2.85 10.74 16.00
CA VAL A 158 -1.80 10.34 15.07
C VAL A 158 -1.08 11.59 14.56
N ARG A 159 0.25 11.56 14.56
CA ARG A 159 1.06 12.62 13.96
C ARG A 159 1.26 12.35 12.48
N PHE A 160 0.99 13.34 11.63
CA PHE A 160 1.24 13.28 10.19
C PHE A 160 2.42 14.17 9.84
N VAL A 161 3.41 13.61 9.17
CA VAL A 161 4.61 14.28 8.70
C VAL A 161 4.71 14.12 7.18
N PHE A 162 4.87 15.23 6.46
CA PHE A 162 4.97 15.25 5.01
C PHE A 162 6.42 15.53 4.62
N VAL A 163 7.10 14.54 4.02
CA VAL A 163 8.51 14.67 3.64
C VAL A 163 8.63 14.81 2.13
N ASN A 164 8.90 16.03 1.70
CA ASN A 164 9.13 16.32 0.28
C ASN A 164 10.49 15.78 -0.17
N GLN A 165 10.52 15.17 -1.35
CA GLN A 165 11.67 14.46 -1.87
C GLN A 165 12.37 15.28 -2.97
N GLY A 166 13.62 15.71 -2.72
CA GLY A 166 14.54 16.24 -3.72
C GLY A 166 14.26 17.65 -4.21
N GLU A 167 13.37 18.43 -3.57
CA GLU A 167 13.01 19.77 -4.04
C GLU A 167 13.54 20.87 -3.12
N ALA A 168 13.80 22.04 -3.70
CA ALA A 168 14.26 23.21 -2.95
C ALA A 168 13.13 23.79 -2.08
N GLN A 169 13.49 24.30 -0.90
CA GLN A 169 12.56 24.89 0.07
C GLN A 169 11.65 25.97 -0.55
N THR A 170 12.22 26.89 -1.33
CA THR A 170 11.48 27.98 -1.97
C THR A 170 10.42 27.45 -2.93
N HIS A 171 10.76 26.43 -3.71
CA HIS A 171 9.83 25.81 -4.66
C HIS A 171 8.65 25.13 -3.94
N VAL A 172 8.94 24.37 -2.88
CA VAL A 172 7.89 23.68 -2.11
C VAL A 172 6.97 24.68 -1.41
N LYS A 173 7.51 25.76 -0.81
CA LYS A 173 6.70 26.82 -0.19
C LYS A 173 5.76 27.48 -1.20
N GLU A 174 6.28 27.83 -2.36
CA GLU A 174 5.48 28.47 -3.42
C GLU A 174 4.39 27.54 -3.94
N PHE A 175 4.73 26.27 -4.17
CA PHE A 175 3.78 25.26 -4.61
C PHE A 175 2.63 25.05 -3.60
N LEU A 176 2.91 24.88 -2.30
CA LEU A 176 1.89 24.73 -1.27
C LEU A 176 0.96 25.94 -1.18
N LYS A 177 1.52 27.15 -1.32
CA LYS A 177 0.74 28.39 -1.37
C LYS A 177 -0.18 28.45 -2.58
N GLN A 178 0.30 28.07 -3.77
CA GLN A 178 -0.51 28.04 -5.00
C GLN A 178 -1.65 27.02 -4.93
N GLN A 179 -1.42 25.85 -4.29
CA GLN A 179 -2.44 24.83 -4.10
C GLN A 179 -3.43 25.16 -2.97
N ASN A 180 -3.16 26.19 -2.17
CA ASN A 180 -3.91 26.53 -0.95
C ASN A 180 -4.01 25.34 0.03
N TRP A 181 -2.98 24.50 0.08
CA TRP A 181 -2.91 23.38 1.02
C TRP A 181 -2.37 23.84 2.36
N GLN A 182 -3.16 23.60 3.39
CA GLN A 182 -2.78 23.87 4.78
C GLN A 182 -2.29 22.56 5.40
N LEU A 183 -1.02 22.23 5.13
CA LEU A 183 -0.34 21.10 5.74
C LEU A 183 0.51 21.61 6.91
N GLU A 184 0.45 20.91 8.03
CA GLU A 184 1.35 21.08 9.15
C GLU A 184 2.47 20.03 9.07
N ASP A 185 3.58 20.24 9.77
CA ASP A 185 4.69 19.28 9.84
C ASP A 185 5.25 18.88 8.46
N VAL A 186 5.54 19.86 7.62
CA VAL A 186 6.17 19.65 6.31
C VAL A 186 7.68 19.74 6.44
N TRP A 187 8.35 18.69 5.96
CA TRP A 187 9.80 18.53 5.99
C TRP A 187 10.33 18.28 4.59
N LEU A 188 11.60 18.53 4.40
CA LEU A 188 12.33 18.34 3.15
C LEU A 188 13.40 17.27 3.34
N ASP A 189 13.53 16.40 2.36
CA ASP A 189 14.66 15.49 2.17
C ASP A 189 15.33 15.82 0.83
N PRO A 190 16.25 16.80 0.81
CA PRO A 190 16.85 17.27 -0.44
C PRO A 190 17.62 16.20 -1.20
N SER A 191 18.12 15.20 -0.48
CA SER A 191 18.87 14.07 -1.04
C SER A 191 17.98 12.93 -1.51
N SER A 192 16.67 12.96 -1.22
CA SER A 192 15.74 11.85 -1.46
C SER A 192 16.22 10.54 -0.86
N SER A 193 16.87 10.59 0.29
CA SER A 193 17.49 9.45 0.95
C SER A 193 16.49 8.57 1.71
N LEU A 194 15.36 9.14 2.11
CA LEU A 194 14.35 8.44 2.89
C LEU A 194 13.69 7.30 2.10
N GLY A 195 13.37 7.53 0.84
CA GLY A 195 12.78 6.50 -0.03
C GLY A 195 13.62 5.22 -0.07
N PRO A 196 14.89 5.28 -0.52
CA PRO A 196 15.81 4.14 -0.49
C PRO A 196 16.02 3.54 0.90
N ALA A 197 16.09 4.38 1.95
CA ALA A 197 16.27 3.92 3.34
C ALA A 197 15.09 3.05 3.83
N VAL A 198 13.89 3.23 3.28
CA VAL A 198 12.70 2.41 3.60
C VAL A 198 12.37 1.37 2.52
N GLY A 199 13.27 1.17 1.55
CA GLY A 199 13.08 0.20 0.47
C GLY A 199 12.07 0.62 -0.60
N SER A 200 11.71 1.92 -0.68
CA SER A 200 10.79 2.45 -1.71
C SER A 200 11.52 3.41 -2.63
N GLN A 201 11.30 3.25 -3.95
CA GLN A 201 11.77 4.19 -4.97
C GLN A 201 10.61 4.90 -5.68
N SER A 202 9.39 4.74 -5.18
CA SER A 202 8.17 5.24 -5.82
C SER A 202 7.51 6.32 -4.97
N LEU A 203 6.87 7.28 -5.64
CA LEU A 203 6.03 8.30 -5.01
C LEU A 203 4.58 8.18 -5.52
N PRO A 204 3.61 8.38 -4.66
CA PRO A 204 3.73 8.55 -3.21
C PRO A 204 4.06 7.24 -2.49
N THR A 205 4.72 7.35 -1.36
CA THR A 205 4.89 6.27 -0.40
C THR A 205 4.51 6.77 0.98
N THR A 206 3.65 6.05 1.69
CA THR A 206 3.24 6.41 3.05
C THR A 206 3.64 5.30 4.02
N LEU A 207 4.33 5.70 5.07
CA LEU A 207 4.86 4.84 6.11
C LEU A 207 4.02 5.03 7.37
N PHE A 208 3.65 3.94 7.99
CA PHE A 208 2.85 3.91 9.21
C PHE A 208 3.68 3.31 10.33
N TYR A 209 3.94 4.08 11.36
CA TYR A 209 4.72 3.68 12.53
C TYR A 209 3.86 3.72 13.80
N ASP A 210 4.12 2.81 14.72
CA ASP A 210 3.54 2.89 16.06
C ASP A 210 4.15 4.03 16.88
N ALA A 211 3.65 4.24 18.10
CA ALA A 211 4.14 5.27 19.01
C ALA A 211 5.60 5.08 19.47
N LYS A 212 6.19 3.90 19.22
CA LYS A 212 7.60 3.57 19.53
C LYS A 212 8.51 3.69 18.32
N GLY A 213 7.96 4.04 17.15
CA GLY A 213 8.70 4.13 15.90
C GLY A 213 8.93 2.78 15.21
N ALA A 214 8.22 1.72 15.59
CA ALA A 214 8.22 0.46 14.86
C ALA A 214 7.35 0.57 13.62
N LEU A 215 7.86 0.10 12.48
CA LEU A 215 7.14 0.13 11.21
C LEU A 215 6.01 -0.90 11.21
N ILE A 216 4.78 -0.44 11.05
CA ILE A 216 3.58 -1.28 10.97
C ILE A 216 3.23 -1.60 9.52
N LYS A 217 3.34 -0.58 8.63
CA LYS A 217 2.96 -0.74 7.22
C LYS A 217 3.68 0.25 6.32
N ILE A 218 4.02 -0.21 5.12
CA ILE A 218 4.38 0.64 3.97
C ILE A 218 3.24 0.56 2.96
N HIS A 219 2.72 1.71 2.54
CA HIS A 219 1.78 1.81 1.44
C HIS A 219 2.45 2.54 0.28
N ILE A 220 2.50 1.89 -0.88
CA ILE A 220 3.06 2.45 -2.11
C ILE A 220 1.91 2.77 -3.06
N GLY A 221 1.86 4.00 -3.55
CA GLY A 221 0.80 4.50 -4.41
C GLY A 221 -0.22 5.36 -3.68
N VAL A 222 -1.27 5.77 -4.38
CA VAL A 222 -2.28 6.72 -3.89
C VAL A 222 -3.09 6.12 -2.75
N LEU A 223 -3.14 6.82 -1.62
CA LEU A 223 -4.05 6.51 -0.53
C LEU A 223 -5.46 7.05 -0.84
N THR A 224 -6.44 6.17 -0.79
CA THR A 224 -7.86 6.55 -0.76
C THR A 224 -8.30 6.81 0.69
N ALA A 225 -9.45 7.49 0.87
CA ALA A 225 -9.98 7.72 2.22
C ALA A 225 -10.23 6.40 2.97
N SER A 226 -10.73 5.38 2.27
CA SER A 226 -11.00 4.05 2.85
C SER A 226 -9.70 3.34 3.23
N SER A 227 -8.68 3.34 2.36
CA SER A 227 -7.39 2.70 2.68
C SER A 227 -6.68 3.42 3.82
N LEU A 228 -6.71 4.75 3.87
CA LEU A 228 -6.15 5.51 4.98
C LEU A 228 -6.85 5.16 6.30
N GLN A 229 -8.18 5.12 6.33
CA GLN A 229 -8.96 4.75 7.52
C GLN A 229 -8.59 3.36 8.04
N ILE A 230 -8.46 2.38 7.14
CA ILE A 230 -8.03 1.02 7.49
C ILE A 230 -6.62 1.04 8.10
N GLN A 231 -5.66 1.75 7.48
CA GLN A 231 -4.30 1.80 8.01
C GLN A 231 -4.23 2.51 9.36
N LEU A 232 -4.98 3.60 9.56
CA LEU A 232 -5.04 4.30 10.84
C LEU A 232 -5.65 3.43 11.96
N SER A 233 -6.58 2.53 11.63
CA SER A 233 -7.13 1.59 12.61
C SER A 233 -6.14 0.56 13.13
N LEU A 234 -5.07 0.27 12.37
CA LEU A 234 -3.98 -0.62 12.78
C LEU A 234 -2.98 0.04 13.74
N LEU A 235 -3.02 1.38 13.86
CA LEU A 235 -2.13 2.15 14.72
C LEU A 235 -2.71 2.38 16.13
N LYS A 236 -3.98 2.12 16.30
CA LYS A 236 -4.74 2.31 17.56
C LYS A 236 -4.84 1.02 18.33
#